data_257fd1f00dd62e8774d8077feada3618
#
_entry.id   257fd1f00dd62e8774d8077feada3618
#
_cell.length_a   1.000
_cell.length_b   1.000
_cell.length_c   1.000
_cell.angle_alpha   90.00
_cell.angle_beta   90.00
_cell.angle_gamma   90.00
#
_symmetry.space_group_name_H-M   'P 1'
#
loop_
_entity.id
_entity.type
_entity.pdbx_description
1 polymer ?
#
loop_
_entity_poly.entity_id
_entity_poly.type
_entity_poly.pdbx_seq_one_letter_code
_entity_poly.pdbx_strand_id
1 'polypeptide(L)'
;MSVLELLPAIDVTGGQAVRLSSGSVDAGSWGSPIDVARSFDEAGARWVHLVDLDLAFGRGENSELLARVIRETPVRVELSGGITSRAAIEAGLAMGPERVNVATQALARIDDVCEAVDSFGERVAVCLDVRGDRLAARGGCGEGSDVWEVLRVLNEAGVARV
;
A
#
# COMPACT_ATOMS: atom_id res chain seq x y z
N MET A 1 20.31 5.16 -17.90
CA MET A 1 18.92 5.41 -18.32
C MET A 1 18.01 5.00 -17.17
N SER A 2 17.18 5.91 -16.64
CA SER A 2 16.12 5.52 -15.70
C SER A 2 15.05 4.75 -16.49
N VAL A 3 14.82 3.51 -16.12
CA VAL A 3 13.76 2.68 -16.71
C VAL A 3 12.50 2.94 -15.89
N LEU A 4 11.37 3.20 -16.55
CA LEU A 4 10.07 3.26 -15.88
C LEU A 4 9.77 1.88 -15.30
N GLU A 5 9.50 1.80 -14.02
CA GLU A 5 9.07 0.58 -13.33
C GLU A 5 7.56 0.62 -13.11
N LEU A 6 6.88 -0.40 -13.58
CA LEU A 6 5.44 -0.54 -13.43
C LEU A 6 5.13 -1.42 -12.22
N LEU A 7 4.19 -1.00 -11.41
CA LEU A 7 3.62 -1.76 -10.30
C LEU A 7 2.13 -1.99 -10.58
N PRO A 8 1.76 -3.04 -11.34
CA PRO A 8 0.34 -3.36 -11.53
C PRO A 8 -0.32 -3.66 -10.19
N ALA A 9 -1.54 -3.14 -10.01
CA ALA A 9 -2.27 -3.30 -8.77
C ALA A 9 -3.09 -4.60 -8.77
N ILE A 10 -3.13 -5.25 -7.61
CA ILE A 10 -4.01 -6.37 -7.28
C ILE A 10 -4.83 -5.96 -6.08
N ASP A 11 -6.04 -5.50 -6.32
CA ASP A 11 -7.00 -5.13 -5.29
C ASP A 11 -7.75 -6.38 -4.82
N VAL A 12 -7.77 -6.63 -3.50
CA VAL A 12 -8.39 -7.83 -2.92
C VAL A 12 -9.55 -7.45 -2.01
N THR A 13 -10.72 -8.06 -2.25
CA THR A 13 -11.88 -8.00 -1.35
C THR A 13 -12.58 -9.35 -1.34
N GLY A 14 -13.05 -9.81 -0.17
CA GLY A 14 -13.71 -11.10 -0.02
C GLY A 14 -12.89 -12.28 -0.54
N GLY A 15 -11.57 -12.21 -0.45
CA GLY A 15 -10.66 -13.25 -0.92
C GLY A 15 -10.48 -13.33 -2.44
N GLN A 16 -10.96 -12.36 -3.21
CA GLN A 16 -10.88 -12.31 -4.67
C GLN A 16 -10.16 -11.06 -5.16
N ALA A 17 -9.42 -11.21 -6.25
CA ALA A 17 -8.91 -10.06 -6.98
C ALA A 17 -10.06 -9.36 -7.72
N VAL A 18 -10.12 -8.05 -7.60
CA VAL A 18 -11.18 -7.22 -8.19
C VAL A 18 -10.58 -6.02 -8.91
N ARG A 19 -11.41 -5.32 -9.69
CA ARG A 19 -11.07 -4.02 -10.25
C ARG A 19 -11.82 -2.91 -9.52
N LEU A 20 -11.08 -1.90 -9.09
CA LEU A 20 -11.67 -0.66 -8.61
C LEU A 20 -11.84 0.33 -9.78
N SER A 21 -13.07 0.73 -10.05
CA SER A 21 -13.38 1.81 -10.99
C SER A 21 -14.11 2.92 -10.26
N SER A 22 -13.56 4.13 -10.28
CA SER A 22 -14.19 5.32 -9.67
C SER A 22 -14.58 5.15 -8.19
N GLY A 23 -13.81 4.35 -7.43
CA GLY A 23 -14.06 4.08 -6.00
C GLY A 23 -15.11 2.99 -5.73
N SER A 24 -15.63 2.35 -6.77
CA SER A 24 -16.53 1.20 -6.66
C SER A 24 -15.85 -0.07 -7.19
N VAL A 25 -16.12 -1.20 -6.56
CA VAL A 25 -15.71 -2.51 -7.08
C VAL A 25 -16.56 -2.82 -8.31
N ASP A 26 -15.93 -3.03 -9.46
CA ASP A 26 -16.62 -3.48 -10.66
C ASP A 26 -17.25 -4.85 -10.41
N ALA A 27 -18.41 -5.09 -11.03
CA ALA A 27 -19.19 -6.32 -10.89
C ALA A 27 -18.51 -7.51 -11.60
N GLY A 28 -17.29 -7.86 -11.18
CA GLY A 28 -16.54 -8.98 -11.71
C GLY A 28 -15.30 -9.28 -10.87
N SER A 29 -15.15 -10.50 -10.46
CA SER A 29 -13.90 -10.99 -9.86
C SER A 29 -12.93 -11.35 -10.98
N TRP A 30 -11.65 -11.00 -10.80
CA TRP A 30 -10.56 -11.48 -11.66
C TRP A 30 -10.03 -12.84 -11.20
N GLY A 31 -10.67 -13.44 -10.20
CA GLY A 31 -10.32 -14.73 -9.66
C GLY A 31 -9.33 -14.69 -8.51
N SER A 32 -8.49 -15.70 -8.43
CA SER A 32 -7.49 -15.84 -7.37
C SER A 32 -6.42 -14.75 -7.46
N PRO A 33 -6.14 -13.99 -6.39
CA PRO A 33 -5.03 -13.03 -6.37
C PRO A 33 -3.66 -13.66 -6.69
N ILE A 34 -3.45 -14.93 -6.36
CA ILE A 34 -2.23 -15.68 -6.68
C ILE A 34 -2.10 -15.85 -8.21
N ASP A 35 -3.19 -16.23 -8.88
CA ASP A 35 -3.15 -16.43 -10.33
C ASP A 35 -3.00 -15.12 -11.09
N VAL A 36 -3.60 -14.04 -10.57
CA VAL A 36 -3.38 -12.68 -11.11
C VAL A 36 -1.92 -12.25 -10.95
N ALA A 37 -1.31 -12.47 -9.78
CA ALA A 37 0.10 -12.15 -9.56
C ALA A 37 1.02 -12.95 -10.48
N ARG A 38 0.74 -14.23 -10.71
CA ARG A 38 1.48 -15.07 -11.67
C ARG A 38 1.33 -14.58 -13.10
N SER A 39 0.13 -14.15 -13.50
CA SER A 39 -0.07 -13.60 -14.85
C SER A 39 0.70 -12.31 -15.07
N PHE A 40 0.87 -11.47 -14.04
CA PHE A 40 1.71 -10.29 -14.13
C PHE A 40 3.20 -10.65 -14.22
N ASP A 41 3.66 -11.65 -13.47
CA ASP A 41 5.02 -12.17 -13.59
C ASP A 41 5.31 -12.72 -15.00
N GLU A 42 4.43 -13.53 -15.54
CA GLU A 42 4.51 -14.06 -16.91
C GLU A 42 4.54 -12.94 -17.97
N ALA A 43 3.86 -11.82 -17.69
CA ALA A 43 3.90 -10.62 -18.53
C ALA A 43 5.17 -9.77 -18.34
N GLY A 44 6.06 -10.16 -17.42
CA GLY A 44 7.34 -9.49 -17.17
C GLY A 44 7.30 -8.39 -16.11
N ALA A 45 6.24 -8.29 -15.33
CA ALA A 45 6.20 -7.38 -14.18
C ALA A 45 7.17 -7.88 -13.09
N ARG A 46 8.01 -6.97 -12.58
CA ARG A 46 8.93 -7.28 -11.48
C ARG A 46 8.34 -6.97 -10.11
N TRP A 47 7.31 -6.14 -10.07
CA TRP A 47 6.60 -5.69 -8.89
C TRP A 47 5.10 -5.83 -9.08
N VAL A 48 4.38 -5.97 -7.97
CA VAL A 48 2.94 -5.76 -7.88
C VAL A 48 2.62 -4.90 -6.66
N HIS A 49 1.58 -4.10 -6.78
CA HIS A 49 0.98 -3.35 -5.68
C HIS A 49 -0.23 -4.16 -5.17
N LEU A 50 -0.09 -4.84 -4.03
CA LEU A 50 -1.08 -5.74 -3.46
C LEU A 50 -1.88 -5.01 -2.36
N VAL A 51 -3.19 -4.90 -2.53
CA VAL A 51 -4.02 -4.06 -1.67
C VAL A 51 -5.10 -4.87 -0.97
N ASP A 52 -5.14 -4.81 0.37
CA ASP A 52 -6.27 -5.31 1.16
C ASP A 52 -7.37 -4.24 1.23
N LEU A 53 -8.38 -4.35 0.37
CA LEU A 53 -9.51 -3.42 0.38
C LEU A 53 -10.42 -3.60 1.59
N ASP A 54 -10.56 -4.83 2.10
CA ASP A 54 -11.42 -5.07 3.25
C ASP A 54 -10.82 -4.42 4.50
N LEU A 55 -9.52 -4.55 4.70
CA LEU A 55 -8.81 -3.88 5.79
C LEU A 55 -8.83 -2.35 5.59
N ALA A 56 -8.60 -1.87 4.36
CA ALA A 56 -8.63 -0.43 4.05
C ALA A 56 -9.98 0.24 4.32
N PHE A 57 -11.08 -0.52 4.18
CA PHE A 57 -12.44 -0.02 4.40
C PHE A 57 -13.05 -0.48 5.73
N GLY A 58 -12.30 -1.17 6.59
CA GLY A 58 -12.77 -1.67 7.88
C GLY A 58 -13.90 -2.71 7.78
N ARG A 59 -13.87 -3.55 6.73
CA ARG A 59 -14.89 -4.58 6.46
C ARG A 59 -14.42 -5.99 6.71
N GLY A 60 -13.19 -6.16 7.16
CA GLY A 60 -12.51 -7.43 7.39
C GLY A 60 -11.04 -7.34 7.04
N GLU A 61 -10.42 -8.48 6.79
CA GLU A 61 -9.01 -8.59 6.39
C GLU A 61 -8.79 -9.82 5.52
N ASN A 62 -7.73 -9.79 4.70
CA ASN A 62 -7.29 -10.91 3.87
C ASN A 62 -5.86 -11.34 4.19
N SER A 63 -5.36 -11.05 5.37
CA SER A 63 -3.94 -11.17 5.78
C SER A 63 -3.33 -12.54 5.43
N GLU A 64 -4.04 -13.64 5.71
CA GLU A 64 -3.55 -14.99 5.42
C GLU A 64 -3.42 -15.23 3.90
N LEU A 65 -4.38 -14.78 3.11
CA LEU A 65 -4.34 -14.89 1.65
C LEU A 65 -3.20 -14.02 1.08
N LEU A 66 -3.04 -12.78 1.55
CA LEU A 66 -1.99 -11.89 1.07
C LEU A 66 -0.59 -12.43 1.41
N ALA A 67 -0.42 -12.98 2.61
CA ALA A 67 0.83 -13.68 2.97
C ALA A 67 1.11 -14.89 2.05
N ARG A 68 0.07 -15.57 1.56
CA ARG A 68 0.23 -16.62 0.55
C ARG A 68 0.64 -16.06 -0.81
N VAL A 69 0.00 -14.98 -1.27
CA VAL A 69 0.41 -14.31 -2.53
C VAL A 69 1.90 -13.94 -2.48
N ILE A 70 2.34 -13.29 -1.40
CA ILE A 70 3.73 -12.87 -1.19
C ILE A 70 4.68 -14.09 -1.25
N ARG A 71 4.31 -15.20 -0.63
CA ARG A 71 5.18 -16.38 -0.49
C ARG A 71 5.20 -17.28 -1.74
N GLU A 72 4.07 -17.35 -2.47
CA GLU A 72 3.85 -18.30 -3.55
C GLU A 72 4.06 -17.72 -4.96
N THR A 73 4.43 -16.42 -5.05
CA THR A 73 4.69 -15.75 -6.33
C THR A 73 6.10 -15.15 -6.36
N PRO A 74 6.77 -15.14 -7.52
CA PRO A 74 8.15 -14.65 -7.61
C PRO A 74 8.25 -13.12 -7.74
N VAL A 75 7.13 -12.42 -7.93
CA VAL A 75 7.11 -10.96 -8.04
C VAL A 75 7.40 -10.29 -6.70
N ARG A 76 8.09 -9.17 -6.72
CA ARG A 76 8.25 -8.33 -5.54
C ARG A 76 6.92 -7.66 -5.18
N VAL A 77 6.59 -7.62 -3.90
CA VAL A 77 5.32 -7.08 -3.45
C VAL A 77 5.50 -5.79 -2.66
N GLU A 78 4.77 -4.76 -3.07
CA GLU A 78 4.44 -3.61 -2.25
C GLU A 78 3.05 -3.85 -1.66
N LEU A 79 2.99 -4.07 -0.33
CA LEU A 79 1.74 -4.34 0.38
C LEU A 79 1.08 -3.04 0.83
N SER A 80 -0.22 -2.92 0.59
CA SER A 80 -1.04 -1.76 0.95
C SER A 80 -2.40 -2.18 1.50
N GLY A 81 -3.15 -1.21 2.00
CA GLY A 81 -4.51 -1.39 2.53
C GLY A 81 -4.53 -1.46 4.06
N GLY A 82 -5.11 -0.43 4.69
CA GLY A 82 -5.30 -0.39 6.15
C GLY A 82 -4.03 -0.22 6.98
N ILE A 83 -2.87 0.07 6.40
CA ILE A 83 -1.61 0.29 7.12
C ILE A 83 -1.58 1.71 7.67
N THR A 84 -2.17 1.89 8.87
CA THR A 84 -2.44 3.21 9.47
C THR A 84 -1.73 3.46 10.80
N SER A 85 -0.88 2.53 11.25
CA SER A 85 -0.17 2.65 12.52
C SER A 85 1.17 1.92 12.48
N ARG A 86 2.04 2.20 13.46
CA ARG A 86 3.31 1.49 13.67
C ARG A 86 3.12 -0.02 13.74
N ALA A 87 2.15 -0.49 14.53
CA ALA A 87 1.85 -1.91 14.65
C ALA A 87 1.39 -2.54 13.33
N ALA A 88 0.59 -1.80 12.52
CA ALA A 88 0.18 -2.27 11.21
C ALA A 88 1.35 -2.33 10.22
N ILE A 89 2.32 -1.40 10.29
CA ILE A 89 3.55 -1.45 9.50
C ILE A 89 4.35 -2.71 9.84
N GLU A 90 4.57 -2.98 11.12
CA GLU A 90 5.32 -4.15 11.60
C GLU A 90 4.62 -5.47 11.21
N ALA A 91 3.30 -5.55 11.38
CA ALA A 91 2.52 -6.71 10.97
C ALA A 91 2.56 -6.93 9.45
N GLY A 92 2.44 -5.87 8.66
CA GLY A 92 2.56 -5.93 7.21
C GLY A 92 3.93 -6.41 6.75
N LEU A 93 4.99 -5.87 7.32
CA LEU A 93 6.36 -6.29 7.01
C LEU A 93 6.66 -7.73 7.44
N ALA A 94 6.02 -8.24 8.50
CA ALA A 94 6.17 -9.62 8.96
C ALA A 94 5.57 -10.64 7.99
N MET A 95 4.64 -10.25 7.11
CA MET A 95 4.13 -11.14 6.05
C MET A 95 5.17 -11.40 4.95
N GLY A 96 6.28 -10.63 4.90
CA GLY A 96 7.39 -10.83 3.98
C GLY A 96 7.38 -10.05 2.66
N PRO A 97 6.57 -8.97 2.49
CA PRO A 97 6.67 -8.16 1.28
C PRO A 97 8.02 -7.43 1.21
N GLU A 98 8.42 -7.00 0.02
CA GLU A 98 9.61 -6.15 -0.13
C GLU A 98 9.43 -4.82 0.59
N ARG A 99 8.23 -4.23 0.55
CA ARG A 99 7.89 -3.03 1.29
C ARG A 99 6.39 -2.92 1.58
N VAL A 100 6.05 -2.06 2.50
CA VAL A 100 4.67 -1.66 2.80
C VAL A 100 4.42 -0.22 2.36
N ASN A 101 3.20 0.07 1.96
CA ASN A 101 2.75 1.42 1.62
C ASN A 101 1.78 1.91 2.71
N VAL A 102 2.26 2.85 3.51
CA VAL A 102 1.55 3.41 4.66
C VAL A 102 0.46 4.37 4.18
N ALA A 103 -0.75 4.19 4.68
CA ALA A 103 -1.88 5.01 4.28
C ALA A 103 -1.78 6.45 4.81
N THR A 104 -2.35 7.41 4.06
CA THR A 104 -2.35 8.84 4.42
C THR A 104 -2.90 9.11 5.83
N GLN A 105 -3.83 8.28 6.32
CA GLN A 105 -4.36 8.40 7.69
C GLN A 105 -3.29 8.27 8.78
N ALA A 106 -2.23 7.52 8.54
CA ALA A 106 -1.12 7.38 9.50
C ALA A 106 -0.40 8.70 9.76
N LEU A 107 -0.47 9.64 8.83
CA LEU A 107 0.17 10.96 8.94
C LEU A 107 -0.47 11.86 10.03
N ALA A 108 -1.62 11.50 10.57
CA ALA A 108 -2.13 12.09 11.80
C ALA A 108 -1.16 11.89 13.00
N ARG A 109 -0.28 10.90 12.90
CA ARG A 109 0.80 10.59 13.83
C ARG A 109 2.11 10.43 13.05
N ILE A 110 2.53 11.50 12.40
CA ILE A 110 3.67 11.51 11.49
C ILE A 110 4.98 11.04 12.16
N ASP A 111 5.13 11.29 13.46
CA ASP A 111 6.29 10.84 14.24
C ASP A 111 6.40 9.32 14.25
N ASP A 112 5.30 8.58 14.40
CA ASP A 112 5.28 7.12 14.34
C ASP A 112 5.72 6.61 12.95
N VAL A 113 5.37 7.34 11.89
CA VAL A 113 5.79 7.02 10.52
C VAL A 113 7.29 7.27 10.34
N CYS A 114 7.79 8.40 10.85
CA CYS A 114 9.21 8.72 10.81
C CYS A 114 10.05 7.69 11.59
N GLU A 115 9.61 7.29 12.78
CA GLU A 115 10.26 6.23 13.55
C GLU A 115 10.24 4.86 12.82
N ALA A 116 9.16 4.57 12.08
CA ALA A 116 9.10 3.36 11.26
C ALA A 116 10.10 3.42 10.11
N VAL A 117 10.24 4.57 9.46
CA VAL A 117 11.24 4.79 8.40
C VAL A 117 12.66 4.64 8.95
N ASP A 118 12.95 5.21 10.11
CA ASP A 118 14.25 5.04 10.78
C ASP A 118 14.57 3.55 11.06
N SER A 119 13.54 2.78 11.45
CA SER A 119 13.70 1.36 11.78
C SER A 119 13.80 0.43 10.57
N PHE A 120 13.04 0.72 9.49
CA PHE A 120 12.83 -0.20 8.36
C PHE A 120 13.31 0.35 7.02
N GLY A 121 13.73 1.62 6.96
CA GLY A 121 14.32 2.27 5.79
C GLY A 121 13.42 2.22 4.55
N GLU A 122 14.00 1.82 3.42
CA GLU A 122 13.32 1.76 2.12
C GLU A 122 12.16 0.76 2.04
N ARG A 123 11.97 -0.05 3.07
CA ARG A 123 10.83 -0.96 3.17
C ARG A 123 9.53 -0.27 3.56
N VAL A 124 9.57 1.04 3.84
CA VAL A 124 8.39 1.87 4.11
C VAL A 124 8.24 2.90 3.01
N ALA A 125 7.12 2.81 2.29
CA ALA A 125 6.62 3.86 1.39
C ALA A 125 5.44 4.56 2.05
N VAL A 126 5.13 5.80 1.66
CA VAL A 126 4.03 6.58 2.26
C VAL A 126 3.07 7.05 1.17
N CYS A 127 1.80 6.69 1.31
CA CYS A 127 0.75 7.18 0.43
C CYS A 127 0.31 8.58 0.83
N LEU A 128 0.19 9.47 -0.14
CA LEU A 128 -0.35 10.81 0.03
C LEU A 128 -1.60 10.97 -0.84
N ASP A 129 -2.78 10.81 -0.24
CA ASP A 129 -4.03 11.20 -0.88
C ASP A 129 -4.14 12.72 -0.80
N VAL A 130 -4.24 13.39 -1.96
CA VAL A 130 -4.22 14.86 -2.02
C VAL A 130 -5.41 15.41 -2.79
N ARG A 131 -5.87 16.60 -2.37
CA ARG A 131 -6.83 17.41 -3.10
C ARG A 131 -6.27 18.85 -3.19
N GLY A 132 -5.82 19.23 -4.39
CA GLY A 132 -5.01 20.45 -4.55
C GLY A 132 -3.71 20.30 -3.74
N ASP A 133 -3.43 21.27 -2.88
CA ASP A 133 -2.24 21.29 -2.02
C ASP A 133 -2.50 20.77 -0.60
N ARG A 134 -3.61 20.07 -0.38
CA ARG A 134 -4.03 19.58 0.93
C ARG A 134 -4.15 18.06 0.95
N LEU A 135 -3.75 17.46 2.07
CA LEU A 135 -4.04 16.05 2.31
C LEU A 135 -5.55 15.82 2.40
N ALA A 136 -6.00 14.73 1.79
CA ALA A 136 -7.41 14.33 1.72
C ALA A 136 -7.60 12.88 2.18
N ALA A 137 -7.03 12.56 3.35
CA ALA A 137 -7.08 11.21 3.91
C ALA A 137 -8.52 10.71 4.09
N ARG A 138 -8.75 9.45 3.76
CA ARG A 138 -10.04 8.81 4.04
C ARG A 138 -10.31 8.85 5.55
N GLY A 139 -11.54 9.16 5.93
CA GLY A 139 -11.92 9.27 7.35
C GLY A 139 -11.52 10.57 8.03
N GLY A 140 -11.02 11.57 7.30
CA GLY A 140 -10.75 12.93 7.78
C GLY A 140 -9.51 13.06 8.68
N CYS A 141 -8.79 11.98 8.97
CA CYS A 141 -7.55 12.05 9.76
C CYS A 141 -6.43 12.68 8.94
N GLY A 142 -5.84 13.77 9.44
CA GLY A 142 -4.80 14.52 8.73
C GLY A 142 -5.33 15.40 7.58
N GLU A 143 -6.66 15.47 7.40
CA GLU A 143 -7.27 16.28 6.35
C GLU A 143 -6.95 17.76 6.56
N GLY A 144 -6.58 18.42 5.45
CA GLY A 144 -6.29 19.86 5.44
C GLY A 144 -4.82 20.21 5.73
N SER A 145 -3.95 19.27 6.09
CA SER A 145 -2.52 19.53 6.20
C SER A 145 -1.94 19.90 4.84
N ASP A 146 -1.01 20.86 4.83
CA ASP A 146 -0.31 21.25 3.62
C ASP A 146 0.60 20.11 3.13
N VAL A 147 0.44 19.69 1.87
CA VAL A 147 1.18 18.55 1.32
C VAL A 147 2.68 18.84 1.25
N TRP A 148 3.08 20.07 0.97
CA TRP A 148 4.49 20.44 0.85
C TRP A 148 5.21 20.44 2.20
N GLU A 149 4.49 20.84 3.26
CA GLU A 149 5.02 20.76 4.63
C GLU A 149 5.20 19.29 5.05
N VAL A 150 4.21 18.43 4.78
CA VAL A 150 4.31 17.00 5.05
C VAL A 150 5.45 16.36 4.26
N LEU A 151 5.57 16.65 2.97
CA LEU A 151 6.68 16.17 2.14
C LEU A 151 8.06 16.60 2.68
N ARG A 152 8.17 17.83 3.21
CA ARG A 152 9.41 18.29 3.83
C ARG A 152 9.77 17.44 5.05
N VAL A 153 8.82 17.17 5.94
CA VAL A 153 9.03 16.32 7.13
C VAL A 153 9.42 14.91 6.74
N LEU A 154 8.69 14.30 5.79
CA LEU A 154 8.99 12.95 5.31
C LEU A 154 10.38 12.86 4.65
N ASN A 155 10.77 13.90 3.89
CA ASN A 155 12.09 13.95 3.27
C ASN A 155 13.21 14.09 4.33
N GLU A 156 13.00 14.91 5.36
CA GLU A 156 13.94 15.05 6.48
C GLU A 156 14.08 13.75 7.27
N ALA A 157 13.00 12.95 7.38
CA ALA A 157 13.00 11.63 7.99
C ALA A 157 13.63 10.53 7.09
N GLY A 158 14.00 10.86 5.85
CA GLY A 158 14.64 9.92 4.93
C GLY A 158 13.67 8.96 4.22
N VAL A 159 12.40 9.33 4.09
CA VAL A 159 11.42 8.55 3.31
C VAL A 159 11.87 8.46 1.87
N ALA A 160 12.10 7.24 1.38
CA ALA A 160 12.62 7.00 0.05
C ALA A 160 11.55 7.07 -1.05
N ARG A 161 10.27 6.91 -0.69
CA ARG A 161 9.14 6.84 -1.64
C ARG A 161 7.86 7.41 -1.05
N VAL A 162 7.21 8.25 -1.83
CA VAL A 162 5.85 8.72 -1.60
C VAL A 162 5.00 8.48 -2.83
#